data_ab41ef7714fa116cfdcad13d13dc2aed
#
_entry.id   ab41ef7714fa116cfdcad13d13dc2aed
#
_cell.length_a   1.000
_cell.length_b   1.000
_cell.length_c   1.000
_cell.angle_alpha   90.00
_cell.angle_beta   90.00
_cell.angle_gamma   90.00
#
_symmetry.space_group_name_H-M   'P 1'
#
loop_
_entity.id
_entity.type
_entity.pdbx_description
1 polymer ?
#
loop_
_entity_poly.entity_id
_entity_poly.type
_entity_poly.pdbx_seq_one_letter_code
_entity_poly.pdbx_strand_id
1 'polypeptide(L)'
;MDNEEYFAFENQFRGPKENVSNRLEQYSKLIELVSLKSVNSTSLDIGCGRGEWLSFCESKGLKSFGIENNLMMVQECRNAGFDVEEGDALDGLRKIPDESFSIVTAFHLIEHLTFDYLKELFLECYRVIAPGGVLLLESPSIDNISVSTKLFYTDPTHINPINPDALIYFLKNFGFDDSKYFYINGGPLQNSDPANLTRLFNGIAQDICIIASKDISSTELYLSNSSSWSDFLNLGINTIEGSLEFDSAINSKYNKMREILSKIKTENQIEIYSLSQKLLILEKKISIMENSTIEKNKNKSRIEIWKEIVKRIPLAYRLYKIIKRIIALVMIDLFIKRFIFKIFVNTRFGSVIFRQIIRFLIKLNLVSFAEKC
;
A
#
# COMPACT_ATOMS: atom_id res chain seq x y z
N MET A 1 -17.10 -26.43 15.88
CA MET A 1 -17.54 -26.60 14.47
C MET A 1 -17.35 -28.07 14.13
N ASP A 2 -18.37 -28.73 13.60
CA ASP A 2 -18.22 -30.11 13.14
C ASP A 2 -17.55 -30.18 11.74
N ASN A 3 -17.27 -31.40 11.25
CA ASN A 3 -16.54 -31.58 9.97
C ASN A 3 -17.30 -31.03 8.76
N GLU A 4 -18.63 -31.11 8.74
CA GLU A 4 -19.46 -30.64 7.64
C GLU A 4 -19.53 -29.10 7.66
N GLU A 5 -19.71 -28.50 8.84
CA GLU A 5 -19.72 -27.05 9.03
C GLU A 5 -18.38 -26.42 8.63
N TYR A 6 -17.25 -27.01 9.06
CA TYR A 6 -15.93 -26.52 8.71
C TYR A 6 -15.62 -26.66 7.22
N PHE A 7 -16.00 -27.78 6.62
CA PHE A 7 -15.83 -28.00 5.18
C PHE A 7 -16.62 -26.99 4.35
N ALA A 8 -17.86 -26.68 4.75
CA ALA A 8 -18.69 -25.67 4.09
C ALA A 8 -18.09 -24.25 4.26
N PHE A 9 -17.57 -23.93 5.45
CA PHE A 9 -16.90 -22.68 5.74
C PHE A 9 -15.65 -22.48 4.86
N GLU A 10 -14.75 -23.47 4.82
CA GLU A 10 -13.56 -23.46 3.98
C GLU A 10 -13.90 -23.24 2.50
N ASN A 11 -14.89 -23.96 1.98
CA ASN A 11 -15.31 -23.81 0.58
C ASN A 11 -15.82 -22.39 0.27
N GLN A 12 -16.45 -21.73 1.24
CA GLN A 12 -16.95 -20.37 1.05
C GLN A 12 -15.84 -19.31 1.12
N PHE A 13 -14.90 -19.42 2.07
CA PHE A 13 -13.94 -18.37 2.38
C PHE A 13 -12.58 -18.53 1.71
N ARG A 14 -12.11 -19.74 1.50
CA ARG A 14 -10.83 -20.03 0.81
C ARG A 14 -10.92 -19.82 -0.71
N GLY A 15 -12.11 -19.87 -1.25
CA GLY A 15 -12.38 -19.66 -2.67
C GLY A 15 -12.13 -20.88 -3.56
N PRO A 16 -12.20 -20.71 -4.89
CA PRO A 16 -12.01 -21.78 -5.86
C PRO A 16 -10.62 -22.43 -5.76
N LYS A 17 -10.56 -23.76 -5.91
CA LYS A 17 -9.29 -24.52 -5.93
C LYS A 17 -8.29 -23.97 -6.95
N GLU A 18 -8.75 -23.54 -8.12
CA GLU A 18 -7.91 -22.95 -9.17
C GLU A 18 -7.13 -21.72 -8.68
N ASN A 19 -7.76 -20.85 -7.88
CA ASN A 19 -7.10 -19.67 -7.33
C ASN A 19 -6.00 -20.05 -6.33
N VAL A 20 -6.22 -21.09 -5.53
CA VAL A 20 -5.21 -21.63 -4.61
C VAL A 20 -4.06 -22.26 -5.40
N SER A 21 -4.36 -23.09 -6.39
CA SER A 21 -3.36 -23.74 -7.25
C SER A 21 -2.47 -22.71 -7.96
N ASN A 22 -3.05 -21.63 -8.47
CA ASN A 22 -2.29 -20.55 -9.12
C ASN A 22 -1.32 -19.85 -8.14
N ARG A 23 -1.67 -19.72 -6.87
CA ARG A 23 -0.75 -19.18 -5.85
C ARG A 23 0.39 -20.13 -5.53
N LEU A 24 0.16 -21.45 -5.60
CA LEU A 24 1.19 -22.47 -5.34
C LEU A 24 2.30 -22.48 -6.41
N GLU A 25 2.06 -21.97 -7.62
CA GLU A 25 3.07 -21.90 -8.69
C GLU A 25 4.35 -21.15 -8.26
N GLN A 26 4.26 -20.23 -7.30
CA GLN A 26 5.42 -19.56 -6.72
C GLN A 26 6.42 -20.56 -6.07
N TYR A 27 5.99 -21.76 -5.70
CA TYR A 27 6.84 -22.79 -5.09
C TYR A 27 7.44 -23.77 -6.10
N SER A 28 7.16 -23.63 -7.41
CA SER A 28 7.70 -24.51 -8.45
C SER A 28 9.22 -24.60 -8.39
N LYS A 29 9.88 -23.48 -8.20
CA LYS A 29 11.35 -23.43 -8.15
C LYS A 29 11.91 -24.09 -6.90
N LEU A 30 11.24 -23.98 -5.76
CA LEU A 30 11.61 -24.67 -4.53
C LEU A 30 11.53 -26.21 -4.75
N ILE A 31 10.43 -26.69 -5.35
CA ILE A 31 10.27 -28.11 -5.69
C ILE A 31 11.39 -28.59 -6.60
N GLU A 32 11.72 -27.87 -7.67
CA GLU A 32 12.83 -28.19 -8.58
C GLU A 32 14.16 -28.33 -7.82
N LEU A 33 14.49 -27.35 -6.98
CA LEU A 33 15.75 -27.30 -6.24
C LEU A 33 15.86 -28.46 -5.24
N VAL A 34 14.78 -28.78 -4.52
CA VAL A 34 14.75 -29.91 -3.57
C VAL A 34 14.82 -31.24 -4.32
N SER A 35 14.11 -31.37 -5.44
CA SER A 35 14.12 -32.58 -6.27
C SER A 35 15.49 -32.92 -6.86
N LEU A 36 16.29 -31.89 -7.20
CA LEU A 36 17.65 -32.09 -7.72
C LEU A 36 18.62 -32.67 -6.68
N LYS A 37 18.34 -32.51 -5.38
CA LYS A 37 19.22 -32.91 -4.29
C LYS A 37 18.76 -34.14 -3.54
N SER A 38 17.48 -34.45 -3.59
CA SER A 38 16.92 -35.57 -2.87
C SER A 38 16.89 -36.85 -3.72
N VAL A 39 17.29 -37.98 -3.12
CA VAL A 39 17.23 -39.30 -3.77
C VAL A 39 15.78 -39.76 -3.96
N ASN A 40 14.88 -39.36 -3.09
CA ASN A 40 13.45 -39.64 -3.13
C ASN A 40 12.67 -38.35 -3.09
N SER A 41 12.20 -37.85 -4.25
CA SER A 41 11.37 -36.64 -4.32
C SER A 41 9.97 -36.91 -3.81
N THR A 42 9.76 -36.72 -2.50
CA THR A 42 8.50 -36.95 -1.81
C THR A 42 8.09 -35.74 -1.02
N SER A 43 6.80 -35.44 -0.99
CA SER A 43 6.22 -34.30 -0.21
C SER A 43 5.17 -34.85 0.76
N LEU A 44 5.16 -34.27 1.97
CA LEU A 44 4.11 -34.44 2.97
C LEU A 44 3.42 -33.10 3.21
N ASP A 45 2.09 -33.07 3.13
CA ASP A 45 1.27 -31.93 3.47
C ASP A 45 0.46 -32.16 4.74
N ILE A 46 0.72 -31.40 5.78
CA ILE A 46 0.07 -31.52 7.08
C ILE A 46 -1.11 -30.54 7.12
N GLY A 47 -2.33 -31.05 7.36
CA GLY A 47 -3.57 -30.30 7.15
C GLY A 47 -3.81 -30.06 5.66
N CYS A 48 -3.75 -31.13 4.86
CA CYS A 48 -3.75 -31.00 3.40
C CYS A 48 -5.09 -30.48 2.81
N GLY A 49 -6.12 -30.31 3.64
CA GLY A 49 -7.39 -29.75 3.23
C GLY A 49 -8.00 -30.46 2.02
N ARG A 50 -8.34 -29.68 1.00
CA ARG A 50 -8.93 -30.20 -0.25
C ARG A 50 -7.89 -30.76 -1.25
N GLY A 51 -6.61 -30.88 -0.86
CA GLY A 51 -5.54 -31.50 -1.63
C GLY A 51 -4.91 -30.65 -2.73
N GLU A 52 -5.01 -29.31 -2.64
CA GLU A 52 -4.42 -28.42 -3.66
C GLU A 52 -2.90 -28.58 -3.77
N TRP A 53 -2.19 -28.69 -2.63
CA TRP A 53 -0.75 -28.94 -2.63
C TRP A 53 -0.40 -30.34 -3.17
N LEU A 54 -1.19 -31.37 -2.80
CA LEU A 54 -0.97 -32.73 -3.30
C LEU A 54 -1.07 -32.78 -4.83
N SER A 55 -2.13 -32.17 -5.39
CA SER A 55 -2.31 -32.04 -6.83
C SER A 55 -1.17 -31.27 -7.50
N PHE A 56 -0.73 -30.18 -6.88
CA PHE A 56 0.38 -29.37 -7.39
C PHE A 56 1.68 -30.18 -7.43
N CYS A 57 2.05 -30.88 -6.35
CA CYS A 57 3.23 -31.73 -6.30
C CYS A 57 3.21 -32.80 -7.39
N GLU A 58 2.10 -33.52 -7.56
CA GLU A 58 1.97 -34.54 -8.61
C GLU A 58 2.12 -33.98 -10.02
N SER A 59 1.60 -32.75 -10.26
CA SER A 59 1.80 -32.07 -11.54
C SER A 59 3.27 -31.75 -11.82
N LYS A 60 4.11 -31.64 -10.78
CA LYS A 60 5.56 -31.41 -10.86
C LYS A 60 6.36 -32.75 -10.78
N GLY A 61 5.70 -33.87 -10.73
CA GLY A 61 6.34 -35.20 -10.69
C GLY A 61 6.83 -35.66 -9.30
N LEU A 62 6.37 -34.97 -8.22
CA LEU A 62 6.63 -35.41 -6.85
C LEU A 62 5.52 -36.32 -6.36
N LYS A 63 5.90 -37.43 -5.73
CA LYS A 63 4.94 -38.23 -4.97
C LYS A 63 4.53 -37.46 -3.71
N SER A 64 3.23 -37.27 -3.50
CA SER A 64 2.69 -36.52 -2.39
C SER A 64 1.87 -37.38 -1.42
N PHE A 65 1.90 -36.97 -0.16
CA PHE A 65 1.20 -37.57 0.97
C PHE A 65 0.50 -36.50 1.76
N GLY A 66 -0.72 -36.75 2.28
CA GLY A 66 -1.45 -35.81 3.13
C GLY A 66 -1.76 -36.41 4.51
N ILE A 67 -1.82 -35.56 5.52
CA ILE A 67 -2.47 -35.83 6.81
C ILE A 67 -3.58 -34.79 6.99
N GLU A 68 -4.80 -35.27 7.28
CA GLU A 68 -5.97 -34.38 7.43
C GLU A 68 -6.94 -34.97 8.48
N ASN A 69 -7.46 -34.11 9.36
CA ASN A 69 -8.38 -34.50 10.42
C ASN A 69 -9.85 -34.37 10.03
N ASN A 70 -10.18 -33.59 9.00
CA ASN A 70 -11.54 -33.39 8.53
C ASN A 70 -11.93 -34.55 7.57
N LEU A 71 -12.82 -35.40 8.00
CA LEU A 71 -13.27 -36.61 7.23
C LEU A 71 -13.79 -36.21 5.83
N MET A 72 -14.48 -35.08 5.67
CA MET A 72 -15.02 -34.67 4.37
C MET A 72 -13.89 -34.31 3.38
N MET A 73 -12.84 -33.62 3.87
CA MET A 73 -11.65 -33.32 3.07
C MET A 73 -10.84 -34.55 2.73
N VAL A 74 -10.66 -35.46 3.69
CA VAL A 74 -10.01 -36.73 3.45
C VAL A 74 -10.73 -37.53 2.34
N GLN A 75 -12.05 -37.61 2.38
CA GLN A 75 -12.84 -38.32 1.37
C GLN A 75 -12.69 -37.62 -0.01
N GLU A 76 -12.72 -36.30 -0.06
CA GLU A 76 -12.50 -35.56 -1.31
C GLU A 76 -11.11 -35.84 -1.90
N CYS A 77 -10.06 -35.83 -1.10
CA CYS A 77 -8.70 -36.14 -1.53
C CYS A 77 -8.57 -37.60 -2.01
N ARG A 78 -9.10 -38.57 -1.26
CA ARG A 78 -9.07 -39.98 -1.65
C ARG A 78 -9.86 -40.26 -2.93
N ASN A 79 -11.00 -39.59 -3.12
CA ASN A 79 -11.77 -39.68 -4.37
C ASN A 79 -11.03 -39.07 -5.57
N ALA A 80 -10.14 -38.08 -5.33
CA ALA A 80 -9.25 -37.52 -6.35
C ALA A 80 -8.00 -38.40 -6.60
N GLY A 81 -7.80 -39.48 -5.84
CA GLY A 81 -6.69 -40.45 -6.00
C GLY A 81 -5.48 -40.18 -5.12
N PHE A 82 -5.54 -39.17 -4.21
CA PHE A 82 -4.43 -38.86 -3.33
C PHE A 82 -4.34 -39.79 -2.12
N ASP A 83 -3.12 -40.04 -1.68
CA ASP A 83 -2.80 -40.82 -0.49
C ASP A 83 -2.86 -39.93 0.76
N VAL A 84 -3.90 -40.08 1.57
CA VAL A 84 -4.17 -39.21 2.74
C VAL A 84 -4.47 -40.08 3.96
N GLU A 85 -3.69 -39.85 5.02
CA GLU A 85 -3.95 -40.37 6.37
C GLU A 85 -4.98 -39.52 7.05
N GLU A 86 -6.06 -40.14 7.56
CA GLU A 86 -7.08 -39.51 8.37
C GLU A 86 -6.64 -39.47 9.83
N GLY A 87 -6.58 -38.30 10.42
CA GLY A 87 -6.31 -38.16 11.85
C GLY A 87 -5.59 -36.88 12.24
N ASP A 88 -5.22 -36.86 13.51
CA ASP A 88 -4.43 -35.76 14.10
C ASP A 88 -3.02 -35.72 13.48
N ALA A 89 -2.49 -34.49 13.31
CA ALA A 89 -1.20 -34.26 12.65
C ALA A 89 -0.04 -34.98 13.38
N LEU A 90 0.01 -34.88 14.71
CA LEU A 90 1.06 -35.54 15.50
C LEU A 90 0.95 -37.07 15.47
N ASP A 91 -0.26 -37.56 15.57
CA ASP A 91 -0.48 -39.03 15.52
C ASP A 91 -0.15 -39.60 14.12
N GLY A 92 -0.43 -38.83 13.06
CA GLY A 92 -0.03 -39.18 11.70
C GLY A 92 1.50 -39.16 11.53
N LEU A 93 2.15 -38.08 11.94
CA LEU A 93 3.60 -37.94 11.85
C LEU A 93 4.36 -39.03 12.60
N ARG A 94 3.91 -39.41 13.79
CA ARG A 94 4.55 -40.47 14.63
C ARG A 94 4.55 -41.86 13.98
N LYS A 95 3.69 -42.09 12.99
CA LYS A 95 3.66 -43.34 12.21
C LYS A 95 4.68 -43.35 11.07
N ILE A 96 5.19 -42.18 10.69
CA ILE A 96 6.10 -42.00 9.57
C ILE A 96 7.54 -42.29 10.03
N PRO A 97 8.33 -43.05 9.26
CA PRO A 97 9.74 -43.29 9.56
C PRO A 97 10.55 -41.98 9.48
N ASP A 98 11.70 -41.93 10.15
CA ASP A 98 12.65 -40.81 10.07
C ASP A 98 13.08 -40.58 8.61
N GLU A 99 13.35 -39.33 8.28
CA GLU A 99 13.97 -38.91 7.01
C GLU A 99 13.22 -39.37 5.75
N SER A 100 11.88 -39.45 5.82
CA SER A 100 11.02 -39.96 4.75
C SER A 100 10.65 -38.95 3.67
N PHE A 101 10.69 -37.65 3.96
CA PHE A 101 10.19 -36.63 3.06
C PHE A 101 11.23 -35.58 2.73
N SER A 102 11.27 -35.18 1.46
CA SER A 102 12.12 -34.07 0.99
C SER A 102 11.50 -32.71 1.26
N ILE A 103 10.17 -32.63 1.25
CA ILE A 103 9.40 -31.42 1.54
C ILE A 103 8.29 -31.77 2.52
N VAL A 104 8.21 -31.04 3.61
CA VAL A 104 7.06 -31.08 4.53
C VAL A 104 6.41 -29.70 4.52
N THR A 105 5.10 -29.67 4.33
CA THR A 105 4.33 -28.43 4.23
C THR A 105 3.24 -28.35 5.29
N ALA A 106 2.88 -27.13 5.69
CA ALA A 106 1.68 -26.82 6.44
C ALA A 106 1.18 -25.44 6.02
N PHE A 107 0.11 -25.40 5.23
CA PHE A 107 -0.50 -24.19 4.70
C PHE A 107 -1.73 -23.80 5.52
N HIS A 108 -1.69 -22.66 6.18
CA HIS A 108 -2.78 -22.15 7.02
C HIS A 108 -3.25 -23.19 8.07
N LEU A 109 -2.28 -23.80 8.75
CA LEU A 109 -2.51 -24.78 9.81
C LEU A 109 -2.01 -24.27 11.18
N ILE A 110 -0.81 -23.68 11.20
CA ILE A 110 -0.10 -23.40 12.46
C ILE A 110 -0.82 -22.38 13.34
N GLU A 111 -1.63 -21.50 12.76
CA GLU A 111 -2.47 -20.54 13.48
C GLU A 111 -3.66 -21.16 14.24
N HIS A 112 -3.99 -22.41 13.93
CA HIS A 112 -5.04 -23.18 14.63
C HIS A 112 -4.50 -23.96 15.84
N LEU A 113 -3.17 -24.01 16.00
CA LEU A 113 -2.52 -24.90 16.97
C LEU A 113 -1.98 -24.12 18.17
N THR A 114 -2.05 -24.71 19.35
CA THR A 114 -1.44 -24.14 20.54
C THR A 114 0.10 -24.18 20.44
N PHE A 115 0.79 -23.33 21.18
CA PHE A 115 2.25 -23.30 21.17
C PHE A 115 2.88 -24.62 21.61
N ASP A 116 2.32 -25.29 22.62
CA ASP A 116 2.82 -26.59 23.09
C ASP A 116 2.67 -27.67 22.01
N TYR A 117 1.56 -27.65 21.28
CA TYR A 117 1.36 -28.55 20.15
C TYR A 117 2.34 -28.26 19.01
N LEU A 118 2.54 -27.00 18.65
CA LEU A 118 3.50 -26.58 17.62
C LEU A 118 4.93 -27.04 17.94
N LYS A 119 5.32 -27.02 19.21
CA LYS A 119 6.62 -27.48 19.64
C LYS A 119 6.83 -28.98 19.30
N GLU A 120 5.88 -29.83 19.63
CA GLU A 120 5.94 -31.25 19.29
C GLU A 120 5.87 -31.47 17.77
N LEU A 121 4.99 -30.73 17.09
CA LEU A 121 4.83 -30.80 15.65
C LEU A 121 6.15 -30.51 14.91
N PHE A 122 6.86 -29.44 15.28
CA PHE A 122 8.12 -29.09 14.63
C PHE A 122 9.25 -30.08 14.93
N LEU A 123 9.28 -30.69 16.09
CA LEU A 123 10.21 -31.78 16.39
C LEU A 123 9.95 -33.00 15.51
N GLU A 124 8.68 -33.38 15.32
CA GLU A 124 8.31 -34.49 14.42
C GLU A 124 8.55 -34.10 12.94
N CYS A 125 8.26 -32.86 12.52
CA CYS A 125 8.62 -32.38 11.17
C CYS A 125 10.15 -32.51 10.94
N TYR A 126 10.97 -32.10 11.90
CA TYR A 126 12.42 -32.22 11.81
C TYR A 126 12.85 -33.68 11.67
N ARG A 127 12.22 -34.62 12.41
CA ARG A 127 12.51 -36.03 12.37
C ARG A 127 12.19 -36.65 10.99
N VAL A 128 11.03 -36.33 10.43
CA VAL A 128 10.57 -36.96 9.17
C VAL A 128 11.16 -36.31 7.91
N ILE A 129 11.72 -35.11 8.02
CA ILE A 129 12.42 -34.44 6.90
C ILE A 129 13.78 -35.11 6.68
N ALA A 130 14.04 -35.50 5.43
CA ALA A 130 15.30 -36.08 5.00
C ALA A 130 16.44 -35.02 5.02
N PRO A 131 17.71 -35.44 5.12
CA PRO A 131 18.84 -34.50 4.98
C PRO A 131 18.75 -33.71 3.67
N GLY A 132 18.91 -32.40 3.76
CA GLY A 132 18.73 -31.49 2.62
C GLY A 132 17.29 -31.20 2.24
N GLY A 133 16.32 -31.73 2.99
CA GLY A 133 14.91 -31.41 2.83
C GLY A 133 14.50 -30.11 3.55
N VAL A 134 13.28 -29.67 3.29
CA VAL A 134 12.76 -28.39 3.78
C VAL A 134 11.39 -28.52 4.43
N LEU A 135 11.16 -27.68 5.43
CA LEU A 135 9.86 -27.35 5.99
C LEU A 135 9.38 -26.04 5.35
N LEU A 136 8.17 -26.07 4.77
CA LEU A 136 7.52 -24.91 4.17
C LEU A 136 6.19 -24.63 4.88
N LEU A 137 6.06 -23.46 5.47
CA LEU A 137 4.86 -23.03 6.20
C LEU A 137 4.29 -21.78 5.58
N GLU A 138 2.97 -21.68 5.49
CA GLU A 138 2.25 -20.41 5.28
C GLU A 138 1.29 -20.14 6.43
N SER A 139 1.14 -18.87 6.79
CA SER A 139 0.16 -18.41 7.79
C SER A 139 -0.23 -16.97 7.51
N PRO A 140 -1.43 -16.50 7.93
CA PRO A 140 -1.83 -15.11 7.80
C PRO A 140 -0.83 -14.16 8.45
N SER A 141 -0.47 -13.08 7.73
CA SER A 141 0.50 -12.10 8.20
C SER A 141 -0.10 -11.18 9.26
N ILE A 142 0.37 -11.28 10.50
CA ILE A 142 -0.04 -10.36 11.57
C ILE A 142 0.51 -8.95 11.39
N ASP A 143 1.49 -8.75 10.51
CA ASP A 143 2.03 -7.45 10.16
C ASP A 143 1.03 -6.63 9.30
N ASN A 144 0.14 -7.30 8.58
CA ASN A 144 -0.95 -6.65 7.86
C ASN A 144 -2.07 -6.24 8.82
N ILE A 145 -2.32 -4.93 8.95
CA ILE A 145 -3.30 -4.37 9.89
C ILE A 145 -4.71 -4.94 9.63
N SER A 146 -5.13 -5.10 8.38
CA SER A 146 -6.46 -5.65 8.06
C SER A 146 -6.55 -7.14 8.39
N VAL A 147 -5.47 -7.89 8.20
CA VAL A 147 -5.39 -9.31 8.60
C VAL A 147 -5.43 -9.40 10.12
N SER A 148 -4.52 -8.77 10.82
CA SER A 148 -4.36 -8.90 12.28
C SER A 148 -5.55 -8.37 13.11
N THR A 149 -6.32 -7.43 12.58
CA THR A 149 -7.45 -6.83 13.32
C THR A 149 -8.81 -7.38 12.94
N LYS A 150 -8.97 -7.99 11.77
CA LYS A 150 -10.26 -8.44 11.25
C LYS A 150 -10.20 -9.81 10.58
N LEU A 151 -9.37 -9.97 9.53
CA LEU A 151 -9.45 -11.15 8.66
C LEU A 151 -9.02 -12.42 9.37
N PHE A 152 -8.02 -12.32 10.26
CA PHE A 152 -7.58 -13.44 11.09
C PHE A 152 -8.73 -14.05 11.91
N TYR A 153 -9.59 -13.20 12.46
CA TYR A 153 -10.74 -13.62 13.28
C TYR A 153 -11.99 -13.97 12.46
N THR A 154 -11.90 -14.03 11.14
CA THR A 154 -13.02 -14.53 10.30
C THR A 154 -13.19 -16.02 10.51
N ASP A 155 -12.09 -16.76 10.67
CA ASP A 155 -12.10 -18.15 11.08
C ASP A 155 -12.11 -18.22 12.61
N PRO A 156 -13.18 -18.77 13.23
CA PRO A 156 -13.28 -18.87 14.69
C PRO A 156 -12.31 -19.91 15.29
N THR A 157 -11.66 -20.72 14.48
CA THR A 157 -10.68 -21.73 14.92
C THR A 157 -9.26 -21.19 14.96
N HIS A 158 -9.00 -20.00 14.46
CA HIS A 158 -7.73 -19.29 14.63
C HIS A 158 -7.51 -18.87 16.06
N ILE A 159 -6.51 -19.43 16.71
CA ILE A 159 -6.20 -19.17 18.14
C ILE A 159 -4.82 -18.57 18.36
N ASN A 160 -3.91 -18.70 17.39
CA ASN A 160 -2.49 -18.36 17.55
C ASN A 160 -1.96 -17.49 16.42
N PRO A 161 -2.05 -16.16 16.52
CA PRO A 161 -1.44 -15.27 15.54
C PRO A 161 0.09 -15.46 15.52
N ILE A 162 0.64 -15.83 14.36
CA ILE A 162 2.04 -16.23 14.22
C ILE A 162 2.94 -15.00 14.06
N ASN A 163 3.84 -14.76 15.02
CA ASN A 163 4.92 -13.81 14.85
C ASN A 163 6.11 -14.50 14.15
N PRO A 164 6.53 -14.04 12.96
CA PRO A 164 7.57 -14.74 12.17
C PRO A 164 8.93 -14.72 12.86
N ASP A 165 9.32 -13.65 13.54
CA ASP A 165 10.62 -13.58 14.24
C ASP A 165 10.68 -14.57 15.41
N ALA A 166 9.59 -14.68 16.18
CA ALA A 166 9.48 -15.67 17.24
C ALA A 166 9.50 -17.09 16.68
N LEU A 167 8.78 -17.33 15.56
CA LEU A 167 8.75 -18.64 14.95
C LEU A 167 10.14 -19.08 14.44
N ILE A 168 10.89 -18.20 13.78
CA ILE A 168 12.27 -18.47 13.36
C ILE A 168 13.17 -18.82 14.55
N TYR A 169 13.04 -18.10 15.67
CA TYR A 169 13.78 -18.41 16.89
C TYR A 169 13.48 -19.82 17.41
N PHE A 170 12.21 -20.22 17.42
CA PHE A 170 11.82 -21.56 17.87
C PHE A 170 12.27 -22.65 16.89
N LEU A 171 12.11 -22.46 15.59
CA LEU A 171 12.55 -23.43 14.57
C LEU A 171 14.05 -23.73 14.70
N LYS A 172 14.88 -22.70 14.92
CA LYS A 172 16.32 -22.89 15.19
C LYS A 172 16.57 -23.76 16.45
N ASN A 173 15.80 -23.54 17.51
CA ASN A 173 15.93 -24.35 18.73
C ASN A 173 15.47 -25.80 18.55
N PHE A 174 14.65 -26.06 17.51
CA PHE A 174 14.22 -27.42 17.16
C PHE A 174 15.13 -28.09 16.11
N GLY A 175 16.23 -27.45 15.72
CA GLY A 175 17.23 -28.02 14.82
C GLY A 175 17.20 -27.51 13.39
N PHE A 176 16.27 -26.62 13.02
CA PHE A 176 16.24 -25.97 11.73
C PHE A 176 17.19 -24.76 11.73
N ASP A 177 18.47 -25.01 11.55
CA ASP A 177 19.53 -24.00 11.69
C ASP A 177 19.42 -22.86 10.67
N ASP A 178 18.97 -23.16 9.44
CA ASP A 178 18.71 -22.17 8.42
C ASP A 178 17.20 -22.02 8.16
N SER A 179 16.65 -20.94 8.69
CA SER A 179 15.23 -20.60 8.60
C SER A 179 15.06 -19.15 8.22
N LYS A 180 14.20 -18.87 7.24
CA LYS A 180 13.84 -17.54 6.78
C LYS A 180 12.34 -17.41 6.58
N TYR A 181 11.83 -16.19 6.70
CA TYR A 181 10.46 -15.88 6.32
C TYR A 181 10.41 -14.80 5.25
N PHE A 182 9.32 -14.79 4.51
CA PHE A 182 9.01 -13.87 3.44
C PHE A 182 7.58 -13.39 3.57
N TYR A 183 7.35 -12.12 3.28
CA TYR A 183 6.02 -11.56 3.13
C TYR A 183 5.54 -11.85 1.71
N ILE A 184 4.42 -12.54 1.56
CA ILE A 184 3.89 -13.01 0.27
C ILE A 184 2.42 -12.62 0.10
N ASN A 185 1.91 -12.82 -1.10
CA ASN A 185 0.49 -12.62 -1.44
C ASN A 185 0.04 -11.20 -1.09
N GLY A 186 0.60 -10.20 -1.77
CA GLY A 186 0.20 -8.80 -1.59
C GLY A 186 -1.29 -8.61 -1.82
N GLY A 187 -1.89 -7.70 -1.04
CA GLY A 187 -3.31 -7.40 -1.13
C GLY A 187 -3.71 -6.76 -2.47
N PRO A 188 -5.03 -6.62 -2.73
CA PRO A 188 -5.55 -6.17 -4.04
C PRO A 188 -5.10 -4.76 -4.44
N LEU A 189 -4.61 -3.95 -3.50
CA LEU A 189 -4.07 -2.61 -3.76
C LEU A 189 -2.54 -2.56 -3.76
N GLN A 190 -1.82 -3.68 -3.79
CA GLN A 190 -0.35 -3.73 -3.76
C GLN A 190 0.28 -2.79 -4.81
N ASN A 191 -0.24 -2.79 -6.03
CA ASN A 191 0.27 -2.02 -7.17
C ASN A 191 -0.39 -0.64 -7.33
N SER A 192 -1.16 -0.17 -6.35
CA SER A 192 -1.76 1.16 -6.39
C SER A 192 -0.74 2.26 -6.04
N ASP A 193 -1.11 3.55 -6.29
CA ASP A 193 -0.25 4.69 -5.95
C ASP A 193 0.17 4.62 -4.47
N PRO A 194 1.49 4.62 -4.17
CA PRO A 194 1.98 4.59 -2.79
C PRO A 194 1.46 5.73 -1.91
N ALA A 195 1.11 6.88 -2.49
CA ALA A 195 0.49 7.99 -1.76
C ALA A 195 -1.00 7.76 -1.41
N ASN A 196 -1.52 6.57 -1.66
CA ASN A 196 -2.87 6.19 -1.29
C ASN A 196 -2.86 5.49 0.08
N LEU A 197 -3.39 6.14 1.11
CA LEU A 197 -3.44 5.59 2.47
C LEU A 197 -4.14 4.22 2.53
N THR A 198 -5.16 3.98 1.69
CA THR A 198 -5.87 2.69 1.67
C THR A 198 -4.97 1.52 1.24
N ARG A 199 -3.85 1.80 0.55
CA ARG A 199 -2.85 0.79 0.21
C ARG A 199 -2.18 0.18 1.45
N LEU A 200 -1.98 0.96 2.53
CA LEU A 200 -1.43 0.44 3.79
C LEU A 200 -2.34 -0.59 4.47
N PHE A 201 -3.63 -0.61 4.14
CA PHE A 201 -4.60 -1.56 4.70
C PHE A 201 -4.89 -2.72 3.76
N ASN A 202 -4.79 -2.52 2.43
CA ASN A 202 -5.26 -3.47 1.43
C ASN A 202 -4.20 -3.79 0.36
N GLY A 203 -2.95 -3.36 0.53
CA GLY A 203 -1.84 -3.62 -0.39
C GLY A 203 -0.68 -4.36 0.25
N ILE A 204 -0.62 -4.39 1.58
CA ILE A 204 0.40 -5.12 2.34
C ILE A 204 0.21 -6.62 2.17
N ALA A 205 1.31 -7.38 2.27
CA ALA A 205 1.29 -8.86 2.21
C ALA A 205 0.25 -9.44 3.17
N GLN A 206 -0.56 -10.36 2.67
CA GLN A 206 -1.63 -10.99 3.45
C GLN A 206 -1.11 -12.20 4.22
N ASP A 207 -0.06 -12.84 3.73
CA ASP A 207 0.49 -14.06 4.28
C ASP A 207 1.99 -13.93 4.51
N ILE A 208 2.51 -14.75 5.40
CA ILE A 208 3.93 -15.03 5.57
C ILE A 208 4.23 -16.44 5.10
N CYS A 209 5.36 -16.62 4.43
CA CYS A 209 5.91 -17.91 4.07
C CYS A 209 7.19 -18.13 4.87
N ILE A 210 7.33 -19.26 5.53
CA ILE A 210 8.54 -19.66 6.24
C ILE A 210 9.15 -20.88 5.54
N ILE A 211 10.44 -20.80 5.25
CA ILE A 211 11.22 -21.90 4.71
C ILE A 211 12.33 -22.21 5.70
N ALA A 212 12.38 -23.47 6.14
CA ALA A 212 13.36 -23.93 7.11
C ALA A 212 13.97 -25.25 6.64
N SER A 213 15.28 -25.44 6.85
CA SER A 213 16.01 -26.63 6.41
C SER A 213 16.74 -27.31 7.58
N LYS A 214 16.83 -28.64 7.46
CA LYS A 214 17.49 -29.50 8.45
C LYS A 214 19.01 -29.47 8.39
N ASP A 215 19.62 -29.12 7.26
CA ASP A 215 21.06 -29.18 7.05
C ASP A 215 21.61 -27.91 6.39
N ILE A 216 22.52 -27.20 7.10
CA ILE A 216 23.16 -25.98 6.63
C ILE A 216 23.98 -26.21 5.36
N SER A 217 24.66 -27.33 5.24
CA SER A 217 25.56 -27.58 4.09
C SER A 217 24.85 -27.69 2.76
N SER A 218 23.56 -28.07 2.79
CA SER A 218 22.71 -28.13 1.61
C SER A 218 21.95 -26.84 1.34
N THR A 219 21.73 -26.01 2.39
CA THR A 219 20.91 -24.80 2.34
C THR A 219 21.68 -23.54 2.00
N GLU A 220 22.98 -23.45 2.23
CA GLU A 220 23.77 -22.31 1.72
C GLU A 220 23.54 -22.09 0.21
N LEU A 221 23.24 -23.16 -0.54
CA LEU A 221 22.89 -23.05 -1.95
C LEU A 221 21.45 -22.58 -2.19
N TYR A 222 20.52 -22.78 -1.23
CA TYR A 222 19.10 -22.37 -1.38
C TYR A 222 18.87 -20.95 -0.89
N LEU A 223 19.46 -20.58 0.23
CA LEU A 223 19.14 -19.35 0.94
C LEU A 223 20.23 -18.28 0.87
N SER A 224 21.49 -18.65 0.59
CA SER A 224 22.62 -17.69 0.42
C SER A 224 22.50 -16.88 -0.86
N ASN A 225 21.86 -17.40 -1.92
CA ASN A 225 21.47 -16.61 -3.09
C ASN A 225 20.15 -15.89 -2.83
N SER A 226 20.09 -15.07 -1.78
CA SER A 226 18.89 -14.31 -1.39
C SER A 226 18.35 -13.37 -2.48
N SER A 227 19.14 -13.05 -3.52
CA SER A 227 18.65 -12.37 -4.71
C SER A 227 17.78 -13.24 -5.62
N SER A 228 17.80 -14.57 -5.48
CA SER A 228 17.04 -15.46 -6.37
C SER A 228 15.63 -15.80 -5.85
N TRP A 229 15.35 -15.62 -4.54
CA TRP A 229 14.00 -15.90 -4.00
C TRP A 229 12.99 -14.85 -4.45
N SER A 230 13.42 -13.58 -4.62
CA SER A 230 12.59 -12.51 -5.17
C SER A 230 12.12 -12.78 -6.61
N ASP A 231 12.81 -13.68 -7.33
CA ASP A 231 12.54 -13.94 -8.75
C ASP A 231 11.37 -14.92 -8.95
N PHE A 232 10.96 -15.66 -7.91
CA PHE A 232 9.90 -16.66 -8.03
C PHE A 232 8.83 -16.62 -6.94
N LEU A 233 9.12 -16.12 -5.73
CA LEU A 233 8.06 -15.88 -4.75
C LEU A 233 7.27 -14.62 -5.12
N ASN A 234 5.96 -14.70 -4.96
CA ASN A 234 5.07 -13.53 -5.09
C ASN A 234 5.22 -12.63 -3.85
N LEU A 235 6.37 -11.94 -3.77
CA LEU A 235 6.70 -11.11 -2.63
C LEU A 235 5.72 -9.95 -2.51
N GLY A 236 5.24 -9.74 -1.30
CA GLY A 236 4.54 -8.54 -0.87
C GLY A 236 5.47 -7.64 -0.04
N ILE A 237 4.99 -6.45 0.28
CA ILE A 237 5.67 -5.54 1.21
C ILE A 237 5.08 -5.69 2.60
N ASN A 238 5.90 -5.46 3.62
CA ASN A 238 5.43 -5.37 5.00
C ASN A 238 4.88 -3.97 5.34
N THR A 239 4.28 -3.81 6.51
CA THR A 239 3.65 -2.55 6.93
C THR A 239 4.68 -1.41 7.06
N ILE A 240 5.91 -1.69 7.51
CA ILE A 240 6.97 -0.68 7.64
C ILE A 240 7.41 -0.20 6.25
N GLU A 241 7.70 -1.11 5.32
CA GLU A 241 8.05 -0.76 3.94
C GLU A 241 6.95 0.05 3.27
N GLY A 242 5.69 -0.40 3.39
CA GLY A 242 4.54 0.32 2.86
C GLY A 242 4.37 1.73 3.44
N SER A 243 4.64 1.92 4.73
CA SER A 243 4.58 3.24 5.38
C SER A 243 5.71 4.17 4.91
N LEU A 244 6.92 3.66 4.74
CA LEU A 244 8.06 4.42 4.20
C LEU A 244 7.81 4.84 2.74
N GLU A 245 7.25 3.95 1.92
CA GLU A 245 6.85 4.29 0.55
C GLU A 245 5.75 5.37 0.54
N PHE A 246 4.76 5.28 1.42
CA PHE A 246 3.71 6.27 1.56
C PHE A 246 4.29 7.65 1.93
N ASP A 247 5.12 7.73 2.95
CA ASP A 247 5.75 8.97 3.39
C ASP A 247 6.62 9.59 2.27
N SER A 248 7.40 8.77 1.58
CA SER A 248 8.23 9.21 0.44
C SER A 248 7.37 9.76 -0.71
N ALA A 249 6.28 9.08 -1.06
CA ALA A 249 5.37 9.50 -2.12
C ALA A 249 4.64 10.80 -1.77
N ILE A 250 4.16 10.94 -0.53
CA ILE A 250 3.52 12.17 -0.03
C ILE A 250 4.51 13.33 -0.05
N ASN A 251 5.74 13.14 0.44
CA ASN A 251 6.78 14.17 0.43
C ASN A 251 7.14 14.61 -1.01
N SER A 252 7.23 13.65 -1.94
CA SER A 252 7.45 13.96 -3.37
C SER A 252 6.33 14.81 -3.95
N LYS A 253 5.06 14.44 -3.71
CA LYS A 253 3.89 15.23 -4.16
C LYS A 253 3.87 16.62 -3.54
N TYR A 254 4.18 16.72 -2.25
CA TYR A 254 4.27 18.00 -1.54
C TYR A 254 5.36 18.91 -2.13
N ASN A 255 6.55 18.38 -2.39
CA ASN A 255 7.66 19.14 -2.97
C ASN A 255 7.33 19.62 -4.40
N LYS A 256 6.73 18.79 -5.24
CA LYS A 256 6.25 19.19 -6.58
C LYS A 256 5.23 20.33 -6.49
N MET A 257 4.26 20.21 -5.59
CA MET A 257 3.26 21.28 -5.37
C MET A 257 3.91 22.59 -4.90
N ARG A 258 4.88 22.50 -4.00
CA ARG A 258 5.64 23.67 -3.50
C ARG A 258 6.43 24.34 -4.62
N GLU A 259 7.04 23.57 -5.51
CA GLU A 259 7.75 24.07 -6.69
C GLU A 259 6.80 24.81 -7.65
N ILE A 260 5.66 24.22 -7.98
CA ILE A 260 4.64 24.85 -8.83
C ILE A 260 4.16 26.16 -8.21
N LEU A 261 3.86 26.17 -6.91
CA LEU A 261 3.44 27.38 -6.21
C LEU A 261 4.52 28.46 -6.23
N SER A 262 5.80 28.09 -6.11
CA SER A 262 6.91 29.05 -6.20
C SER A 262 7.03 29.66 -7.59
N LYS A 263 6.86 28.89 -8.66
CA LYS A 263 6.84 29.37 -10.06
C LYS A 263 5.70 30.33 -10.29
N ILE A 264 4.47 29.97 -9.91
CA ILE A 264 3.29 30.83 -10.03
C ILE A 264 3.50 32.16 -9.28
N LYS A 265 4.08 32.08 -8.07
CA LYS A 265 4.38 33.28 -7.29
C LYS A 265 5.36 34.22 -7.99
N THR A 266 6.41 33.66 -8.60
CA THR A 266 7.42 34.43 -9.33
C THR A 266 6.82 35.06 -10.59
N GLU A 267 6.06 34.30 -11.37
CA GLU A 267 5.37 34.77 -12.58
C GLU A 267 4.41 35.95 -12.24
N ASN A 268 3.58 35.78 -11.21
CA ASN A 268 2.67 36.81 -10.75
C ASN A 268 3.42 38.10 -10.29
N GLN A 269 4.58 37.96 -9.62
CA GLN A 269 5.40 39.10 -9.21
C GLN A 269 5.94 39.86 -10.41
N ILE A 270 6.41 39.17 -11.45
CA ILE A 270 6.90 39.75 -12.69
C ILE A 270 5.76 40.53 -13.41
N GLU A 271 4.58 39.93 -13.49
CA GLU A 271 3.42 40.54 -14.11
C GLU A 271 2.97 41.80 -13.37
N ILE A 272 2.87 41.76 -12.03
CA ILE A 272 2.54 42.88 -11.19
C ILE A 272 3.57 44.01 -11.38
N TYR A 273 4.87 43.68 -11.42
CA TYR A 273 5.92 44.69 -11.67
C TYR A 273 5.78 45.33 -13.06
N SER A 274 5.53 44.52 -14.10
CA SER A 274 5.30 45.03 -15.46
C SER A 274 4.09 45.97 -15.54
N LEU A 275 2.98 45.62 -14.90
CA LEU A 275 1.78 46.44 -14.82
C LEU A 275 2.04 47.74 -14.05
N SER A 276 2.81 47.69 -12.97
CA SER A 276 3.16 48.90 -12.18
C SER A 276 4.01 49.87 -12.99
N GLN A 277 4.95 49.40 -13.80
CA GLN A 277 5.76 50.22 -14.71
C GLN A 277 4.90 50.87 -15.80
N LYS A 278 3.97 50.13 -16.41
CA LYS A 278 3.01 50.68 -17.39
C LYS A 278 2.14 51.76 -16.75
N LEU A 279 1.71 51.56 -15.52
CA LEU A 279 0.91 52.54 -14.78
C LEU A 279 1.69 53.85 -14.55
N LEU A 280 2.95 53.73 -14.14
CA LEU A 280 3.84 54.89 -13.92
C LEU A 280 4.05 55.73 -15.21
N ILE A 281 4.20 55.05 -16.35
CA ILE A 281 4.32 55.71 -17.67
C ILE A 281 3.03 56.46 -18.01
N LEU A 282 1.87 55.85 -17.76
CA LEU A 282 0.57 56.45 -17.99
C LEU A 282 0.35 57.70 -17.09
N GLU A 283 0.71 57.63 -15.81
CA GLU A 283 0.65 58.74 -14.86
C GLU A 283 1.51 59.93 -15.34
N LYS A 284 2.76 59.64 -15.80
CA LYS A 284 3.62 60.68 -16.38
C LYS A 284 3.00 61.34 -17.65
N LYS A 285 2.42 60.53 -18.56
CA LYS A 285 1.75 61.06 -19.76
C LYS A 285 0.55 61.93 -19.40
N ILE A 286 -0.26 61.50 -18.44
CA ILE A 286 -1.40 62.29 -17.96
C ILE A 286 -0.93 63.64 -17.37
N SER A 287 0.11 63.64 -16.52
CA SER A 287 0.68 64.87 -15.94
C SER A 287 1.21 65.86 -17.00
N ILE A 288 1.87 65.33 -18.05
CA ILE A 288 2.34 66.18 -19.18
C ILE A 288 1.15 66.77 -19.93
N MET A 289 0.10 65.99 -20.18
CA MET A 289 -1.12 66.48 -20.85
C MET A 289 -1.88 67.51 -20.01
N GLU A 290 -1.96 67.27 -18.69
CA GLU A 290 -2.54 68.25 -17.75
C GLU A 290 -1.78 69.57 -17.78
N ASN A 291 -0.46 69.54 -17.66
CA ASN A 291 0.39 70.77 -17.68
C ASN A 291 0.28 71.53 -19.03
N SER A 292 0.31 70.77 -20.16
CA SER A 292 0.16 71.40 -21.49
C SER A 292 -1.21 72.06 -21.72
N THR A 293 -2.26 71.46 -21.11
CA THR A 293 -3.62 72.05 -21.21
C THR A 293 -3.81 73.23 -20.30
N ILE A 294 -3.17 73.30 -19.14
CA ILE A 294 -3.15 74.40 -18.22
C ILE A 294 -2.40 75.58 -18.85
N GLU A 295 -1.25 75.37 -19.50
CA GLU A 295 -0.51 76.43 -20.20
C GLU A 295 -1.28 77.05 -21.36
N LYS A 296 -2.03 76.25 -22.13
CA LYS A 296 -2.83 76.70 -23.28
C LYS A 296 -4.11 77.49 -22.87
N ASN A 297 -4.58 77.32 -21.64
CA ASN A 297 -5.87 77.86 -21.19
C ASN A 297 -5.73 78.81 -19.98
N LYS A 298 -4.71 79.68 -19.94
CA LYS A 298 -4.41 80.57 -18.83
C LYS A 298 -5.59 81.48 -18.36
N ASN A 299 -6.66 81.65 -19.18
CA ASN A 299 -7.81 82.45 -18.89
C ASN A 299 -9.10 81.68 -18.52
N LYS A 300 -9.06 80.35 -18.34
CA LYS A 300 -10.24 79.51 -17.95
C LYS A 300 -10.15 79.13 -16.48
N SER A 301 -11.32 79.02 -15.83
CA SER A 301 -11.36 78.51 -14.44
C SER A 301 -10.84 77.05 -14.36
N ARG A 302 -10.26 76.68 -13.21
CA ARG A 302 -9.77 75.28 -12.96
C ARG A 302 -10.81 74.18 -13.24
N ILE A 303 -12.10 74.56 -13.03
CA ILE A 303 -13.22 73.59 -13.23
C ILE A 303 -13.49 73.36 -14.73
N GLU A 304 -13.37 74.44 -15.56
CA GLU A 304 -13.55 74.33 -17.01
C GLU A 304 -12.40 73.56 -17.67
N ILE A 305 -11.17 73.81 -17.21
CA ILE A 305 -10.00 73.02 -17.64
C ILE A 305 -10.16 71.54 -17.32
N TRP A 306 -10.62 71.19 -16.12
CA TRP A 306 -10.90 69.84 -15.73
C TRP A 306 -12.01 69.18 -16.55
N LYS A 307 -13.08 69.85 -16.90
CA LYS A 307 -14.15 69.39 -17.77
C LYS A 307 -13.65 69.07 -19.19
N GLU A 308 -12.70 69.86 -19.70
CA GLU A 308 -12.11 69.66 -21.03
C GLU A 308 -11.10 68.52 -21.05
N ILE A 309 -10.30 68.34 -20.01
CA ILE A 309 -9.39 67.18 -19.82
C ILE A 309 -10.19 65.90 -19.71
N VAL A 310 -11.26 65.88 -18.92
CA VAL A 310 -12.13 64.71 -18.73
C VAL A 310 -12.86 64.31 -20.03
N LYS A 311 -13.20 65.31 -20.89
CA LYS A 311 -13.79 65.03 -22.23
C LYS A 311 -12.78 64.41 -23.19
N ARG A 312 -11.49 64.74 -23.10
CA ARG A 312 -10.44 64.27 -24.03
C ARG A 312 -9.80 62.92 -23.58
N ILE A 313 -9.98 62.50 -22.31
CA ILE A 313 -9.41 61.24 -21.76
C ILE A 313 -10.50 60.33 -21.15
N PRO A 314 -11.63 60.07 -21.83
CA PRO A 314 -12.69 59.30 -21.20
C PRO A 314 -12.33 57.80 -21.02
N LEU A 315 -11.53 57.27 -21.92
CA LEU A 315 -11.19 55.86 -21.96
C LEU A 315 -9.98 55.54 -21.06
N ALA A 316 -8.92 56.34 -21.10
CA ALA A 316 -7.71 56.12 -20.31
C ALA A 316 -7.95 56.27 -18.79
N TYR A 317 -8.80 57.18 -18.36
CA TYR A 317 -9.14 57.40 -16.95
C TYR A 317 -10.09 56.26 -16.42
N ARG A 318 -11.02 55.79 -17.26
CA ARG A 318 -11.83 54.62 -16.92
C ARG A 318 -10.97 53.37 -16.81
N LEU A 319 -10.06 53.13 -17.78
CA LEU A 319 -9.08 52.04 -17.75
C LEU A 319 -8.16 52.16 -16.52
N TYR A 320 -7.66 53.34 -16.16
CA TYR A 320 -6.87 53.53 -14.95
C TYR A 320 -7.62 53.17 -13.67
N LYS A 321 -8.90 53.59 -13.53
CA LYS A 321 -9.73 53.18 -12.37
C LYS A 321 -9.98 51.67 -12.33
N ILE A 322 -10.19 51.06 -13.50
CA ILE A 322 -10.40 49.60 -13.62
C ILE A 322 -9.12 48.85 -13.27
N ILE A 323 -7.97 49.24 -13.82
CA ILE A 323 -6.68 48.59 -13.53
C ILE A 323 -6.32 48.75 -12.04
N LYS A 324 -6.53 49.92 -11.43
CA LYS A 324 -6.28 50.17 -10.01
C LYS A 324 -7.19 49.32 -9.11
N ARG A 325 -8.45 49.05 -9.53
CA ARG A 325 -9.35 48.13 -8.84
C ARG A 325 -8.93 46.66 -9.01
N ILE A 326 -8.50 46.27 -10.22
CA ILE A 326 -8.01 44.94 -10.50
C ILE A 326 -6.74 44.62 -9.67
N ILE A 327 -5.78 45.54 -9.62
CA ILE A 327 -4.56 45.38 -8.81
C ILE A 327 -4.92 45.24 -7.33
N ALA A 328 -5.86 46.06 -6.82
CA ALA A 328 -6.31 45.94 -5.43
C ALA A 328 -6.98 44.57 -5.16
N LEU A 329 -7.80 44.08 -6.10
CA LEU A 329 -8.44 42.76 -6.00
C LEU A 329 -7.43 41.59 -6.05
N VAL A 330 -6.43 41.68 -6.92
CA VAL A 330 -5.33 40.70 -7.00
C VAL A 330 -4.50 40.70 -5.73
N MET A 331 -4.22 41.86 -5.16
CA MET A 331 -3.50 41.98 -3.88
C MET A 331 -4.32 41.41 -2.71
N ILE A 332 -5.63 41.60 -2.71
CA ILE A 332 -6.55 41.02 -1.72
C ILE A 332 -6.61 39.49 -1.90
N ASP A 333 -6.69 38.98 -3.13
CA ASP A 333 -6.70 37.53 -3.42
C ASP A 333 -5.39 36.84 -3.00
N LEU A 334 -4.24 37.51 -3.28
CA LEU A 334 -2.92 37.00 -2.81
C LEU A 334 -2.81 37.05 -1.28
N PHE A 335 -3.37 38.06 -0.61
CA PHE A 335 -3.40 38.11 0.84
C PHE A 335 -4.31 37.03 1.45
N ILE A 336 -5.49 36.83 0.85
CA ILE A 336 -6.43 35.80 1.26
C ILE A 336 -5.82 34.39 1.07
N LYS A 337 -5.19 34.12 -0.08
CA LYS A 337 -4.49 32.83 -0.34
C LYS A 337 -3.36 32.59 0.66
N ARG A 338 -2.60 33.62 1.00
CA ARG A 338 -1.50 33.55 1.99
C ARG A 338 -2.03 33.33 3.42
N PHE A 339 -3.17 33.95 3.75
CA PHE A 339 -3.84 33.81 5.04
C PHE A 339 -4.50 32.40 5.18
N ILE A 340 -5.17 31.93 4.13
CA ILE A 340 -5.79 30.59 4.06
C ILE A 340 -4.73 29.50 4.17
N PHE A 341 -3.60 29.61 3.43
CA PHE A 341 -2.50 28.64 3.50
C PHE A 341 -1.91 28.57 4.91
N LYS A 342 -1.76 29.70 5.58
CA LYS A 342 -1.24 29.75 6.96
C LYS A 342 -2.19 29.12 8.00
N ILE A 343 -3.49 29.19 7.76
CA ILE A 343 -4.54 28.58 8.61
C ILE A 343 -4.69 27.08 8.33
N PHE A 344 -4.64 26.67 7.05
CA PHE A 344 -4.83 25.28 6.64
C PHE A 344 -3.70 24.35 7.08
N VAL A 345 -2.49 24.85 7.16
CA VAL A 345 -1.31 24.08 7.59
C VAL A 345 -1.27 23.90 9.11
N ASN A 346 -1.96 24.73 9.89
CA ASN A 346 -1.79 24.74 11.36
C ASN A 346 -2.98 24.28 12.20
N THR A 347 -4.19 24.02 11.64
CA THR A 347 -5.30 23.56 12.52
C THR A 347 -6.39 22.76 11.80
N ARG A 348 -6.93 21.72 12.52
CA ARG A 348 -8.16 20.97 12.18
C ARG A 348 -9.45 21.85 12.13
N PHE A 349 -9.38 23.13 12.46
CA PHE A 349 -10.51 24.09 12.50
C PHE A 349 -10.68 24.92 11.21
N GLY A 350 -9.82 24.77 10.23
CA GLY A 350 -9.79 25.59 9.01
C GLY A 350 -11.08 25.57 8.16
N SER A 351 -11.82 24.47 8.15
CA SER A 351 -13.01 24.34 7.30
C SER A 351 -14.21 25.19 7.75
N VAL A 352 -14.35 25.45 9.04
CA VAL A 352 -15.47 26.23 9.60
C VAL A 352 -15.22 27.74 9.39
N ILE A 353 -13.99 28.18 9.64
CA ILE A 353 -13.58 29.59 9.45
C ILE A 353 -13.62 29.95 7.97
N PHE A 354 -13.20 29.06 7.08
CA PHE A 354 -13.26 29.25 5.62
C PHE A 354 -14.70 29.48 5.14
N ARG A 355 -15.66 28.66 5.57
CA ARG A 355 -17.09 28.87 5.21
C ARG A 355 -17.65 30.19 5.74
N GLN A 356 -17.20 30.67 6.90
CA GLN A 356 -17.64 31.96 7.46
C GLN A 356 -17.03 33.14 6.69
N ILE A 357 -15.75 33.06 6.29
CA ILE A 357 -15.08 34.10 5.48
C ILE A 357 -15.73 34.18 4.09
N ILE A 358 -16.00 33.05 3.42
CA ILE A 358 -16.70 33.02 2.13
C ILE A 358 -18.11 33.61 2.26
N ARG A 359 -18.87 33.27 3.30
CA ARG A 359 -20.19 33.89 3.56
C ARG A 359 -20.12 35.37 3.81
N PHE A 360 -19.08 35.86 4.46
CA PHE A 360 -18.85 37.31 4.71
C PHE A 360 -18.49 38.05 3.42
N LEU A 361 -17.63 37.46 2.57
CA LEU A 361 -17.27 38.05 1.27
C LEU A 361 -18.45 38.07 0.28
N ILE A 362 -19.31 37.07 0.31
CA ILE A 362 -20.57 37.01 -0.46
C ILE A 362 -21.54 38.11 0.05
N LYS A 363 -21.66 38.30 1.37
CA LYS A 363 -22.50 39.35 1.97
C LYS A 363 -22.01 40.76 1.61
N LEU A 364 -20.71 40.96 1.36
CA LEU A 364 -20.13 42.23 0.93
C LEU A 364 -20.35 42.54 -0.57
N ASN A 365 -21.11 41.72 -1.33
CA ASN A 365 -21.39 41.89 -2.75
C ASN A 365 -20.13 41.98 -3.65
N LEU A 366 -18.97 41.50 -3.17
CA LEU A 366 -17.71 41.55 -3.90
C LEU A 366 -17.61 40.45 -4.95
N VAL A 367 -18.42 39.39 -4.81
CA VAL A 367 -18.43 38.22 -5.76
C VAL A 367 -19.45 38.44 -6.89
N SER A 368 -20.52 39.23 -6.67
CA SER A 368 -21.54 39.46 -7.71
C SER A 368 -21.07 40.32 -8.89
N PHE A 369 -19.86 40.89 -8.78
CA PHE A 369 -19.29 41.73 -9.84
C PHE A 369 -18.39 40.96 -10.82
N ALA A 370 -17.91 39.79 -10.43
CA ALA A 370 -17.11 38.91 -11.30
C ALA A 370 -17.98 38.11 -12.29
N GLU A 371 -19.29 37.98 -12.03
CA GLU A 371 -20.25 37.30 -12.94
C GLU A 371 -20.89 38.25 -13.96
N LYS A 372 -20.64 39.56 -13.89
CA LYS A 372 -21.20 40.59 -14.78
C LYS A 372 -20.18 41.32 -15.67
N CYS A 373 -18.92 40.89 -15.66
CA CYS A 373 -17.85 41.24 -16.59
C CYS A 373 -17.29 40.01 -17.24
#